data_5c1faea2ec7433d122ad0bf982991b39
#
_entry.id   5c1faea2ec7433d122ad0bf982991b39
#
_cell.length_a   1.000
_cell.length_b   1.000
_cell.length_c   1.000
_cell.angle_alpha   90.00
_cell.angle_beta   90.00
_cell.angle_gamma   90.00
#
_symmetry.space_group_name_H-M   'P 1'
#
loop_
_entity.id
_entity.type
_entity.pdbx_description
1 polymer ?
#
loop_
_entity_poly.entity_id
_entity_poly.type
_entity_poly.pdbx_seq_one_letter_code
_entity_poly.pdbx_strand_id
1 'polypeptide(L)'
;MRDYYARRAAYAEWFYLEPERQRDLRTMEAWLPSMFVGRRVLEVACGTGWWTPHGASFAREWLATDLNPETIEAARCKEMPSCVRFETVDSYTFAELGDRRFDGAFAGCWWSHVPLGRLAGWLDALHARLESGARVVMLDNSYVRSSRTPSNTPISRRDADGNTYQRRTLDDGSVHEVLKNFPTCEQAFSLLGERAVDRQWIQHEHYWILSYRLM
;
A
#
# COMPACT_ATOMS: atom_id res chain seq x y z
N MET A 1 4.87 12.66 9.17
CA MET A 1 4.43 11.27 8.89
C MET A 1 5.51 10.23 9.20
N ARG A 2 6.76 10.40 8.76
CA ARG A 2 7.85 9.44 9.02
C ARG A 2 7.95 9.01 10.49
N ASP A 3 8.06 9.96 11.41
CA ASP A 3 8.18 9.68 12.86
C ASP A 3 6.95 8.96 13.44
N TYR A 4 5.76 9.25 12.92
CA TYR A 4 4.54 8.55 13.32
C TYR A 4 4.60 7.05 12.97
N TYR A 5 5.00 6.71 11.73
CA TYR A 5 5.07 5.31 11.31
C TYR A 5 6.23 4.55 11.94
N ALA A 6 7.39 5.18 12.15
CA ALA A 6 8.50 4.57 12.88
C ALA A 6 8.09 4.19 14.32
N ARG A 7 7.41 5.12 15.04
CA ARG A 7 6.91 4.85 16.40
C ARG A 7 5.81 3.80 16.45
N ARG A 8 5.03 3.66 15.39
CA ARG A 8 3.93 2.72 15.31
C ARG A 8 4.37 1.30 14.95
N ALA A 9 5.60 1.06 14.49
CA ALA A 9 6.04 -0.22 13.96
C ALA A 9 5.76 -1.40 14.91
N ALA A 10 5.91 -1.22 16.23
CA ALA A 10 5.70 -2.28 17.23
C ALA A 10 4.24 -2.78 17.33
N TYR A 11 3.24 -2.00 16.89
CA TYR A 11 1.81 -2.35 16.97
C TYR A 11 1.04 -1.99 15.70
N ALA A 12 1.76 -1.86 14.58
CA ALA A 12 1.18 -1.42 13.31
C ALA A 12 0.05 -2.33 12.80
N GLU A 13 0.01 -3.58 13.22
CA GLU A 13 -0.83 -4.63 12.64
C GLU A 13 -2.12 -4.94 13.40
N TRP A 14 -2.32 -4.35 14.58
CA TRP A 14 -3.52 -4.66 15.40
C TRP A 14 -4.83 -4.44 14.64
N PHE A 15 -4.90 -3.47 13.72
CA PHE A 15 -6.10 -3.20 12.95
C PHE A 15 -6.46 -4.31 11.94
N TYR A 16 -5.47 -5.13 11.54
CA TYR A 16 -5.75 -6.33 10.75
C TYR A 16 -6.42 -7.44 11.58
N LEU A 17 -6.37 -7.34 12.91
CA LEU A 17 -7.02 -8.31 13.81
C LEU A 17 -8.47 -7.95 14.13
N GLU A 18 -8.97 -6.79 13.67
CA GLU A 18 -10.36 -6.38 13.89
C GLU A 18 -11.35 -7.38 13.28
N PRO A 19 -12.33 -7.90 14.04
CA PRO A 19 -13.25 -8.95 13.58
C PRO A 19 -14.01 -8.59 12.30
N GLU A 20 -14.46 -7.34 12.17
CA GLU A 20 -15.24 -6.87 11.02
C GLU A 20 -14.45 -6.86 9.72
N ARG A 21 -13.11 -6.87 9.77
CA ARG A 21 -12.21 -6.87 8.60
C ARG A 21 -11.85 -8.27 8.11
N GLN A 22 -12.08 -9.30 8.94
CA GLN A 22 -11.57 -10.65 8.67
C GLN A 22 -12.10 -11.27 7.39
N ARG A 23 -13.34 -10.95 7.00
CA ARG A 23 -13.92 -11.47 5.75
C ARG A 23 -13.16 -10.92 4.53
N ASP A 24 -12.94 -9.61 4.51
CA ASP A 24 -12.25 -8.94 3.42
C ASP A 24 -10.80 -9.39 3.35
N LEU A 25 -10.11 -9.43 4.49
CA LEU A 25 -8.70 -9.85 4.59
C LEU A 25 -8.51 -11.26 4.03
N ARG A 26 -9.27 -12.26 4.50
CA ARG A 26 -9.17 -13.64 3.98
C ARG A 26 -9.37 -13.71 2.47
N THR A 27 -10.30 -12.91 1.92
CA THR A 27 -10.55 -12.88 0.48
C THR A 27 -9.36 -12.31 -0.27
N MET A 28 -8.78 -11.22 0.22
CA MET A 28 -7.62 -10.55 -0.39
C MET A 28 -6.35 -11.38 -0.27
N GLU A 29 -6.09 -11.97 0.89
CA GLU A 29 -4.94 -12.86 1.15
C GLU A 29 -4.96 -14.08 0.24
N ALA A 30 -6.14 -14.68 0.01
CA ALA A 30 -6.28 -15.82 -0.90
C ALA A 30 -6.12 -15.43 -2.38
N TRP A 31 -6.52 -14.20 -2.75
CA TRP A 31 -6.49 -13.72 -4.12
C TRP A 31 -5.12 -13.20 -4.55
N LEU A 32 -4.44 -12.45 -3.67
CA LEU A 32 -3.22 -11.70 -3.98
C LEU A 32 -2.08 -12.54 -4.57
N PRO A 33 -1.79 -13.76 -4.08
CA PRO A 33 -0.71 -14.58 -4.64
C PRO A 33 -0.84 -14.88 -6.13
N SER A 34 -2.08 -15.03 -6.61
CA SER A 34 -2.36 -15.35 -8.03
C SER A 34 -1.95 -14.24 -9.00
N MET A 35 -1.83 -13.01 -8.50
CA MET A 35 -1.51 -11.83 -9.31
C MET A 35 -0.02 -11.76 -9.68
N PHE A 36 0.84 -12.46 -8.92
CA PHE A 36 2.29 -12.31 -9.02
C PHE A 36 3.04 -13.60 -9.30
N VAL A 37 2.36 -14.63 -9.79
CA VAL A 37 2.98 -15.93 -10.12
C VAL A 37 4.15 -15.73 -11.10
N GLY A 38 5.35 -16.15 -10.67
CA GLY A 38 6.58 -16.11 -11.46
C GLY A 38 7.15 -14.71 -11.74
N ARG A 39 6.61 -13.66 -11.12
CA ARG A 39 7.01 -12.27 -11.38
C ARG A 39 8.13 -11.78 -10.48
N ARG A 40 8.86 -10.79 -10.97
CA ARG A 40 9.77 -9.92 -10.20
C ARG A 40 8.98 -8.71 -9.70
N VAL A 41 8.70 -8.66 -8.41
CA VAL A 41 7.77 -7.67 -7.85
C VAL A 41 8.50 -6.63 -7.00
N LEU A 42 8.14 -5.36 -7.20
CA LEU A 42 8.46 -4.25 -6.30
C LEU A 42 7.27 -4.02 -5.37
N GLU A 43 7.46 -4.24 -4.08
CA GLU A 43 6.50 -3.82 -3.06
C GLU A 43 6.88 -2.44 -2.51
N VAL A 44 5.93 -1.51 -2.60
CA VAL A 44 6.09 -0.12 -2.19
C VAL A 44 5.55 0.10 -0.79
N ALA A 45 6.36 0.70 0.09
CA ALA A 45 5.97 1.04 1.46
C ALA A 45 5.42 -0.17 2.23
N CYS A 46 6.19 -1.26 2.28
CA CYS A 46 5.78 -2.54 2.87
C CYS A 46 5.49 -2.46 4.37
N GLY A 47 5.94 -1.40 5.04
CA GLY A 47 5.81 -1.25 6.49
C GLY A 47 6.45 -2.43 7.22
N THR A 48 5.71 -2.99 8.18
CA THR A 48 6.15 -4.17 8.95
C THR A 48 5.95 -5.49 8.19
N GLY A 49 5.64 -5.46 6.89
CA GLY A 49 5.59 -6.64 6.03
C GLY A 49 4.34 -7.51 6.21
N TRP A 50 3.20 -6.95 6.60
CA TRP A 50 1.96 -7.74 6.72
C TRP A 50 1.56 -8.41 5.42
N TRP A 51 1.53 -7.65 4.32
CA TRP A 51 1.11 -8.15 3.00
C TRP A 51 2.18 -8.94 2.26
N THR A 52 3.44 -8.74 2.63
CA THR A 52 4.60 -9.31 1.94
C THR A 52 4.52 -10.84 1.77
N PRO A 53 4.26 -11.65 2.82
CA PRO A 53 4.23 -13.11 2.68
C PRO A 53 3.06 -13.57 1.82
N HIS A 54 1.92 -12.87 1.87
CA HIS A 54 0.76 -13.20 1.04
C HIS A 54 1.06 -12.95 -0.44
N GLY A 55 1.59 -11.76 -0.80
CA GLY A 55 1.91 -11.42 -2.19
C GLY A 55 3.04 -12.24 -2.78
N ALA A 56 4.08 -12.52 -1.98
CA ALA A 56 5.31 -13.14 -2.44
C ALA A 56 5.24 -14.67 -2.65
N SER A 57 4.16 -15.34 -2.18
CA SER A 57 4.08 -16.81 -2.10
C SER A 57 4.40 -17.53 -3.41
N PHE A 58 4.09 -16.97 -4.57
CA PHE A 58 4.36 -17.55 -5.88
C PHE A 58 5.20 -16.63 -6.78
N ALA A 59 5.74 -15.55 -6.23
CA ALA A 59 6.62 -14.66 -6.97
C ALA A 59 7.98 -15.33 -7.22
N ARG A 60 8.65 -14.95 -8.32
CA ARG A 60 10.04 -15.34 -8.59
C ARG A 60 11.03 -14.58 -7.71
N GLU A 61 10.80 -13.28 -7.57
CA GLU A 61 11.55 -12.35 -6.73
C GLU A 61 10.59 -11.33 -6.14
N TRP A 62 10.82 -10.93 -4.91
CA TRP A 62 10.03 -9.91 -4.23
C TRP A 62 10.94 -8.95 -3.48
N LEU A 63 10.98 -7.70 -3.95
CA LEU A 63 11.70 -6.64 -3.26
C LEU A 63 10.70 -5.79 -2.48
N ALA A 64 10.67 -5.97 -1.18
CA ALA A 64 9.85 -5.19 -0.26
C ALA A 64 10.62 -3.94 0.19
N THR A 65 10.04 -2.76 0.01
CA THR A 65 10.70 -1.48 0.29
C THR A 65 9.90 -0.62 1.24
N ASP A 66 10.59 0.09 2.12
CA ASP A 66 10.03 1.14 2.97
C ASP A 66 11.08 2.24 3.20
N LEU A 67 10.64 3.44 3.53
CA LEU A 67 11.54 4.55 3.87
C LEU A 67 12.11 4.43 5.29
N ASN A 68 11.41 3.73 6.19
CA ASN A 68 11.75 3.63 7.61
C ASN A 68 12.54 2.34 7.88
N PRO A 69 13.83 2.42 8.25
CA PRO A 69 14.61 1.23 8.60
C PRO A 69 13.99 0.42 9.75
N GLU A 70 13.33 1.07 10.70
CA GLU A 70 12.70 0.43 11.86
C GLU A 70 11.56 -0.50 11.44
N THR A 71 10.76 -0.12 10.43
CA THR A 71 9.71 -0.98 9.88
C THR A 71 10.29 -2.16 9.10
N ILE A 72 11.38 -1.94 8.37
CA ILE A 72 12.12 -3.00 7.66
C ILE A 72 12.69 -4.03 8.64
N GLU A 73 13.29 -3.59 9.75
CA GLU A 73 13.81 -4.52 10.76
C GLU A 73 12.68 -5.36 11.40
N ALA A 74 11.54 -4.74 11.70
CA ALA A 74 10.37 -5.47 12.18
C ALA A 74 9.86 -6.50 11.16
N ALA A 75 9.86 -6.15 9.86
CA ALA A 75 9.47 -7.06 8.79
C ALA A 75 10.43 -8.26 8.65
N ARG A 76 11.75 -8.03 8.79
CA ARG A 76 12.79 -9.06 8.74
C ARG A 76 12.70 -10.09 9.86
N CYS A 77 12.10 -9.74 11.00
CA CYS A 77 11.88 -10.66 12.11
C CYS A 77 10.76 -11.69 11.85
N LYS A 78 10.03 -11.57 10.75
CA LYS A 78 8.93 -12.49 10.41
C LYS A 78 9.39 -13.59 9.46
N GLU A 79 8.64 -14.70 9.46
CA GLU A 79 8.80 -15.73 8.45
C GLU A 79 8.37 -15.19 7.08
N MET A 80 9.27 -15.23 6.11
CA MET A 80 9.06 -14.73 4.75
C MET A 80 9.43 -15.80 3.72
N PRO A 81 8.76 -15.84 2.57
CA PRO A 81 9.20 -16.65 1.42
C PRO A 81 10.65 -16.32 1.05
N SER A 82 11.40 -17.35 0.62
CA SER A 82 12.84 -17.22 0.32
C SER A 82 13.16 -16.23 -0.81
N CYS A 83 12.17 -15.89 -1.65
CA CYS A 83 12.30 -14.91 -2.72
C CYS A 83 12.25 -13.46 -2.24
N VAL A 84 11.92 -13.21 -0.94
CA VAL A 84 11.77 -11.85 -0.40
C VAL A 84 13.12 -11.26 -0.03
N ARG A 85 13.30 -9.99 -0.40
CA ARG A 85 14.40 -9.12 0.05
C ARG A 85 13.82 -7.80 0.52
N PHE A 86 14.50 -7.15 1.48
CA PHE A 86 14.08 -5.87 2.04
C PHE A 86 15.15 -4.81 1.80
N GLU A 87 14.73 -3.63 1.31
CA GLU A 87 15.60 -2.47 1.11
C GLU A 87 14.93 -1.18 1.58
N THR A 88 15.74 -0.24 2.08
CA THR A 88 15.26 1.11 2.39
C THR A 88 15.26 1.92 1.11
N VAL A 89 14.06 2.38 0.68
CA VAL A 89 13.86 3.11 -0.57
C VAL A 89 12.84 4.22 -0.35
N ASP A 90 13.11 5.41 -0.90
CA ASP A 90 12.13 6.48 -0.97
C ASP A 90 11.10 6.17 -2.07
N SER A 91 9.86 5.90 -1.65
CA SER A 91 8.76 5.55 -2.54
C SER A 91 8.30 6.68 -3.49
N TYR A 92 8.82 7.89 -3.33
CA TYR A 92 8.54 8.99 -4.27
C TYR A 92 9.55 9.11 -5.39
N THR A 93 10.77 8.68 -5.16
CA THR A 93 11.86 8.84 -6.15
C THR A 93 12.35 7.52 -6.70
N PHE A 94 12.30 6.46 -5.87
CA PHE A 94 12.88 5.15 -6.15
C PHE A 94 14.36 5.23 -6.61
N ALA A 95 15.08 6.25 -6.13
CA ALA A 95 16.45 6.54 -6.59
C ALA A 95 17.41 5.39 -6.23
N GLU A 96 17.21 4.75 -5.08
CA GLU A 96 18.04 3.65 -4.57
C GLU A 96 17.95 2.39 -5.44
N LEU A 97 16.90 2.30 -6.27
CA LEU A 97 16.74 1.16 -7.19
C LEU A 97 17.68 1.20 -8.40
N GLY A 98 18.29 2.36 -8.72
CA GLY A 98 19.12 2.51 -9.91
C GLY A 98 18.34 2.17 -11.19
N ASP A 99 18.89 1.29 -12.04
CA ASP A 99 18.27 0.86 -13.30
C ASP A 99 17.42 -0.41 -13.18
N ARG A 100 17.18 -0.89 -11.96
CA ARG A 100 16.35 -2.09 -11.73
C ARG A 100 14.93 -1.88 -12.25
N ARG A 101 14.42 -2.91 -12.95
CA ARG A 101 13.06 -2.95 -13.49
C ARG A 101 12.32 -4.17 -12.96
N PHE A 102 11.00 -4.08 -12.89
CA PHE A 102 10.13 -5.11 -12.34
C PHE A 102 8.98 -5.38 -13.31
N ASP A 103 8.51 -6.63 -13.36
CA ASP A 103 7.34 -7.02 -14.14
C ASP A 103 6.08 -7.14 -13.29
N GLY A 104 6.18 -6.77 -12.00
CA GLY A 104 5.09 -6.61 -11.06
C GLY A 104 5.34 -5.49 -10.06
N ALA A 105 4.27 -4.85 -9.58
CA ALA A 105 4.33 -3.91 -8.47
C ALA A 105 3.13 -4.10 -7.53
N PHE A 106 3.40 -3.96 -6.24
CA PHE A 106 2.39 -4.04 -5.19
C PHE A 106 2.49 -2.84 -4.23
N ALA A 107 1.36 -2.25 -3.86
CA ALA A 107 1.30 -1.21 -2.84
C ALA A 107 0.09 -1.45 -1.91
N GLY A 108 0.36 -1.90 -0.70
CA GLY A 108 -0.66 -2.12 0.34
C GLY A 108 -0.75 -0.94 1.30
N CYS A 109 -1.95 -0.32 1.42
CA CYS A 109 -2.22 0.79 2.33
C CYS A 109 -1.29 2.01 2.17
N TRP A 110 -0.84 2.27 0.95
CA TRP A 110 0.05 3.39 0.63
C TRP A 110 -0.65 4.54 -0.10
N TRP A 111 -1.53 4.25 -1.07
CA TRP A 111 -2.20 5.26 -1.90
C TRP A 111 -2.84 6.38 -1.07
N SER A 112 -3.55 6.03 -0.02
CA SER A 112 -4.24 6.99 0.85
C SER A 112 -3.30 7.97 1.57
N HIS A 113 -2.02 7.66 1.64
CA HIS A 113 -0.99 8.50 2.27
C HIS A 113 -0.22 9.38 1.28
N VAL A 114 -0.56 9.31 0.00
CA VAL A 114 -0.01 10.20 -1.03
C VAL A 114 -0.94 11.43 -1.18
N PRO A 115 -0.41 12.66 -1.06
CA PRO A 115 -1.19 13.86 -1.35
C PRO A 115 -1.78 13.83 -2.76
N LEU A 116 -3.01 14.28 -2.93
CA LEU A 116 -3.72 14.23 -4.22
C LEU A 116 -2.93 14.89 -5.35
N GLY A 117 -2.32 16.05 -5.09
CA GLY A 117 -1.50 16.75 -6.07
C GLY A 117 -0.17 16.05 -6.42
N ARG A 118 0.22 15.00 -5.67
CA ARG A 118 1.44 14.22 -5.94
C ARG A 118 1.18 12.85 -6.55
N LEU A 119 -0.08 12.39 -6.60
CA LEU A 119 -0.42 11.04 -7.06
C LEU A 119 0.05 10.77 -8.51
N ALA A 120 -0.17 11.72 -9.43
CA ALA A 120 0.24 11.55 -10.82
C ALA A 120 1.75 11.38 -10.94
N GLY A 121 2.53 12.26 -10.32
CA GLY A 121 3.99 12.19 -10.35
C GLY A 121 4.54 10.95 -9.62
N TRP A 122 3.87 10.50 -8.56
CA TRP A 122 4.21 9.25 -7.88
C TRP A 122 3.96 8.03 -8.78
N LEU A 123 2.83 7.99 -9.49
CA LEU A 123 2.55 6.92 -10.46
C LEU A 123 3.57 6.92 -11.61
N ASP A 124 3.97 8.10 -12.11
CA ASP A 124 5.00 8.21 -13.14
C ASP A 124 6.34 7.66 -12.65
N ALA A 125 6.74 7.99 -11.42
CA ALA A 125 7.97 7.46 -10.83
C ALA A 125 7.92 5.94 -10.62
N LEU A 126 6.79 5.39 -10.17
CA LEU A 126 6.58 3.95 -10.04
C LEU A 126 6.63 3.25 -11.41
N HIS A 127 5.86 3.75 -12.38
CA HIS A 127 5.79 3.17 -13.74
C HIS A 127 7.15 3.19 -14.43
N ALA A 128 7.97 4.21 -14.16
CA ALA A 128 9.34 4.27 -14.65
C ALA A 128 10.24 3.13 -14.13
N ARG A 129 9.84 2.40 -13.10
CA ARG A 129 10.53 1.21 -12.55
C ARG A 129 9.95 -0.11 -13.06
N LEU A 130 8.95 -0.04 -13.93
CA LEU A 130 8.26 -1.23 -14.42
C LEU A 130 8.56 -1.50 -15.90
N GLU A 131 8.43 -2.75 -16.27
CA GLU A 131 8.48 -3.20 -17.65
C GLU A 131 7.09 -3.02 -18.29
N SER A 132 7.03 -2.85 -19.62
CA SER A 132 5.75 -2.90 -20.33
C SER A 132 5.07 -4.24 -20.07
N GLY A 133 3.76 -4.23 -19.87
CA GLY A 133 2.97 -5.41 -19.47
C GLY A 133 3.05 -5.77 -17.99
N ALA A 134 3.78 -5.01 -17.18
CA ALA A 134 3.89 -5.26 -15.74
C ALA A 134 2.50 -5.26 -15.08
N ARG A 135 2.28 -6.23 -14.18
CA ARG A 135 1.07 -6.29 -13.33
C ARG A 135 1.23 -5.37 -12.13
N VAL A 136 0.29 -4.45 -11.96
CA VAL A 136 0.25 -3.57 -10.78
C VAL A 136 -1.00 -3.91 -9.96
N VAL A 137 -0.81 -4.03 -8.65
CA VAL A 137 -1.90 -4.20 -7.67
C VAL A 137 -1.72 -3.18 -6.56
N MET A 138 -2.76 -2.46 -6.26
CA MET A 138 -2.84 -1.57 -5.12
C MET A 138 -4.08 -1.92 -4.30
N LEU A 139 -3.96 -1.93 -3.01
CA LEU A 139 -5.09 -2.07 -2.09
C LEU A 139 -4.97 -1.07 -0.96
N ASP A 140 -6.11 -0.59 -0.48
CA ASP A 140 -6.12 0.32 0.67
C ASP A 140 -7.49 0.27 1.36
N ASN A 141 -7.60 0.97 2.47
CA ASN A 141 -8.82 1.01 3.25
C ASN A 141 -9.92 1.81 2.56
N SER A 142 -11.15 1.31 2.65
CA SER A 142 -12.37 2.06 2.38
C SER A 142 -12.78 2.86 3.62
N TYR A 143 -13.40 4.03 3.43
CA TYR A 143 -14.00 4.78 4.53
C TYR A 143 -15.41 4.26 4.83
N VAL A 144 -15.58 3.59 5.97
CA VAL A 144 -16.87 3.02 6.41
C VAL A 144 -17.45 3.90 7.51
N ARG A 145 -18.39 4.79 7.17
CA ARG A 145 -18.96 5.79 8.08
C ARG A 145 -19.63 5.15 9.33
N SER A 146 -20.20 3.96 9.19
CA SER A 146 -20.88 3.22 10.25
C SER A 146 -19.95 2.41 11.16
N SER A 147 -18.73 2.13 10.74
CA SER A 147 -17.76 1.39 11.53
C SER A 147 -17.31 2.21 12.73
N ARG A 148 -17.27 1.55 13.89
CA ARG A 148 -16.84 2.13 15.17
C ARG A 148 -15.49 1.60 15.62
N THR A 149 -14.77 0.93 14.74
CA THR A 149 -13.44 0.42 15.06
C THR A 149 -12.44 1.55 15.23
N PRO A 150 -11.45 1.37 16.10
CA PRO A 150 -10.38 2.35 16.29
C PRO A 150 -9.60 2.67 15.01
N SER A 151 -9.56 1.75 14.03
CA SER A 151 -8.89 1.99 12.74
C SER A 151 -9.68 2.89 11.78
N ASN A 152 -11.01 2.99 11.98
CA ASN A 152 -11.89 3.81 11.14
C ASN A 152 -12.25 5.13 11.82
N THR A 153 -11.25 5.93 12.19
CA THR A 153 -11.48 7.24 12.80
C THR A 153 -12.14 8.20 11.82
N PRO A 154 -13.00 9.13 12.31
CA PRO A 154 -13.61 10.14 11.45
C PRO A 154 -12.58 11.01 10.72
N ILE A 155 -12.94 11.50 9.55
CA ILE A 155 -12.18 12.54 8.87
C ILE A 155 -12.23 13.80 9.75
N SER A 156 -11.07 14.24 10.22
CA SER A 156 -10.92 15.39 11.12
C SER A 156 -10.84 16.72 10.37
N ARG A 157 -10.29 16.69 9.15
CA ARG A 157 -10.08 17.89 8.33
C ARG A 157 -9.99 17.52 6.84
N ARG A 158 -10.35 18.49 6.01
CA ARG A 158 -10.04 18.51 4.57
C ARG A 158 -9.27 19.81 4.29
N ASP A 159 -8.19 19.72 3.51
CA ASP A 159 -7.45 20.91 3.08
C ASP A 159 -7.99 21.51 1.77
N ALA A 160 -7.37 22.61 1.32
CA ALA A 160 -7.77 23.32 0.10
C ALA A 160 -7.58 22.47 -1.17
N ASP A 161 -6.62 21.54 -1.17
CA ASP A 161 -6.35 20.61 -2.28
C ASP A 161 -7.28 19.38 -2.26
N GLY A 162 -8.19 19.30 -1.27
CA GLY A 162 -9.15 18.21 -1.11
C GLY A 162 -8.59 16.99 -0.33
N ASN A 163 -7.34 17.03 0.13
CA ASN A 163 -6.81 15.94 0.95
C ASN A 163 -7.58 15.83 2.26
N THR A 164 -7.80 14.60 2.71
CA THR A 164 -8.46 14.31 3.96
C THR A 164 -7.47 13.81 5.01
N TYR A 165 -7.78 14.11 6.25
CA TYR A 165 -6.92 13.79 7.40
C TYR A 165 -7.73 13.10 8.49
N GLN A 166 -7.07 12.20 9.21
CA GLN A 166 -7.62 11.52 10.39
C GLN A 166 -6.71 11.76 11.59
N ARG A 167 -7.30 11.96 12.78
CA ARG A 167 -6.54 12.00 14.03
C ARG A 167 -6.32 10.59 14.55
N ARG A 168 -5.09 10.29 14.90
CA ARG A 168 -4.64 9.02 15.45
C ARG A 168 -3.94 9.27 16.77
N THR A 169 -4.35 8.54 17.81
CA THR A 169 -3.68 8.56 19.10
C THR A 169 -2.72 7.37 19.18
N LEU A 170 -1.48 7.61 19.57
CA LEU A 170 -0.51 6.56 19.88
C LEU A 170 -0.66 6.09 21.34
N ASP A 171 -0.03 4.96 21.68
CA ASP A 171 -0.10 4.38 23.02
C ASP A 171 0.50 5.28 24.11
N ASP A 172 1.42 6.18 23.72
CA ASP A 172 1.98 7.21 24.61
C ASP A 172 1.03 8.41 24.81
N GLY A 173 -0.19 8.36 24.27
CA GLY A 173 -1.21 9.40 24.35
C GLY A 173 -1.00 10.55 23.35
N SER A 174 0.07 10.57 22.58
CA SER A 174 0.30 11.62 21.58
C SER A 174 -0.72 11.51 20.43
N VAL A 175 -1.20 12.69 19.97
CA VAL A 175 -2.20 12.76 18.89
C VAL A 175 -1.53 13.27 17.62
N HIS A 176 -1.68 12.54 16.54
CA HIS A 176 -1.12 12.85 15.24
C HIS A 176 -2.22 13.03 14.20
N GLU A 177 -2.09 14.03 13.34
CA GLU A 177 -2.95 14.18 12.16
C GLU A 177 -2.29 13.50 10.97
N VAL A 178 -2.94 12.47 10.44
CA VAL A 178 -2.41 11.60 9.39
C VAL A 178 -3.20 11.81 8.11
N LEU A 179 -2.49 12.08 7.01
CA LEU A 179 -3.09 12.11 5.68
C LEU A 179 -3.72 10.76 5.36
N LYS A 180 -4.99 10.77 5.01
CA LYS A 180 -5.76 9.56 4.65
C LYS A 180 -6.81 9.90 3.61
N ASN A 181 -6.48 9.72 2.34
CA ASN A 181 -7.37 9.92 1.20
C ASN A 181 -8.13 8.63 0.86
N PHE A 182 -9.34 8.77 0.37
CA PHE A 182 -10.22 7.65 0.00
C PHE A 182 -10.67 7.86 -1.45
N PRO A 183 -9.96 7.27 -2.44
CA PRO A 183 -10.31 7.44 -3.85
C PRO A 183 -11.59 6.70 -4.22
N THR A 184 -12.25 7.18 -5.29
CA THR A 184 -13.26 6.39 -5.99
C THR A 184 -12.65 5.64 -7.18
N CYS A 185 -13.39 4.66 -7.71
CA CYS A 185 -13.01 3.94 -8.93
C CYS A 185 -12.75 4.90 -10.09
N GLU A 186 -13.65 5.88 -10.29
CA GLU A 186 -13.56 6.86 -11.37
C GLU A 186 -12.32 7.74 -11.23
N GLN A 187 -12.01 8.20 -10.02
CA GLN A 187 -10.79 8.98 -9.74
C GLN A 187 -9.54 8.18 -10.04
N ALA A 188 -9.47 6.93 -9.59
CA ALA A 188 -8.33 6.07 -9.84
C ALA A 188 -8.15 5.77 -11.34
N PHE A 189 -9.23 5.46 -12.06
CA PHE A 189 -9.18 5.17 -13.49
C PHE A 189 -8.84 6.41 -14.32
N SER A 190 -9.39 7.57 -13.97
CA SER A 190 -9.05 8.84 -14.61
C SER A 190 -7.56 9.17 -14.45
N LEU A 191 -7.01 8.95 -13.26
CA LEU A 191 -5.59 9.22 -12.99
C LEU A 191 -4.66 8.28 -13.78
N LEU A 192 -5.04 7.01 -13.96
CA LEU A 192 -4.27 6.05 -14.76
C LEU A 192 -4.30 6.40 -16.26
N GLY A 193 -5.42 6.89 -16.77
CA GLY A 193 -5.57 7.25 -18.18
C GLY A 193 -5.27 6.08 -19.12
N GLU A 194 -4.59 6.37 -20.24
CA GLU A 194 -4.23 5.37 -21.25
C GLU A 194 -2.99 4.55 -20.90
N ARG A 195 -2.28 4.90 -19.82
CA ARG A 195 -1.07 4.18 -19.36
C ARG A 195 -1.36 2.77 -18.86
N ALA A 196 -2.62 2.46 -18.59
CA ALA A 196 -3.05 1.20 -17.98
C ALA A 196 -4.16 0.54 -18.77
N VAL A 197 -3.99 -0.76 -19.04
CA VAL A 197 -5.01 -1.65 -19.62
C VAL A 197 -5.46 -2.69 -18.60
N ASP A 198 -6.53 -3.42 -18.91
CA ASP A 198 -7.10 -4.47 -18.05
C ASP A 198 -7.36 -3.96 -16.60
N ARG A 199 -7.85 -2.73 -16.50
CA ARG A 199 -8.12 -2.08 -15.22
C ARG A 199 -9.30 -2.75 -14.53
N GLN A 200 -9.11 -3.13 -13.28
CA GLN A 200 -10.12 -3.72 -12.42
C GLN A 200 -10.18 -2.97 -11.09
N TRP A 201 -11.40 -2.73 -10.61
CA TRP A 201 -11.66 -2.21 -9.28
C TRP A 201 -12.56 -3.21 -8.54
N ILE A 202 -12.11 -3.67 -7.37
CA ILE A 202 -12.89 -4.53 -6.49
C ILE A 202 -13.15 -3.75 -5.21
N GLN A 203 -14.43 -3.53 -4.90
CA GLN A 203 -14.86 -2.86 -3.68
C GLN A 203 -15.29 -3.91 -2.66
N HIS A 204 -14.57 -3.96 -1.54
CA HIS A 204 -14.97 -4.66 -0.32
C HIS A 204 -15.57 -3.66 0.67
N GLU A 205 -16.08 -4.15 1.79
CA GLU A 205 -16.65 -3.29 2.83
C GLU A 205 -15.60 -2.37 3.45
N HIS A 206 -14.43 -2.92 3.84
CA HIS A 206 -13.37 -2.20 4.54
C HIS A 206 -12.15 -1.88 3.67
N TYR A 207 -12.09 -2.43 2.46
CA TYR A 207 -10.97 -2.26 1.54
C TYR A 207 -11.43 -2.08 0.11
N TRP A 208 -10.55 -1.53 -0.71
CA TRP A 208 -10.64 -1.55 -2.16
C TRP A 208 -9.37 -2.11 -2.77
N ILE A 209 -9.48 -2.70 -3.95
CA ILE A 209 -8.37 -3.20 -4.74
C ILE A 209 -8.44 -2.56 -6.12
N LEU A 210 -7.32 -2.07 -6.60
CA LEU A 210 -7.09 -1.64 -7.96
C LEU A 210 -6.04 -2.55 -8.58
N SER A 211 -6.34 -3.17 -9.71
CA SER A 211 -5.33 -3.89 -10.49
C SER A 211 -5.37 -3.50 -11.96
N TYR A 212 -4.20 -3.51 -12.62
CA TYR A 212 -4.07 -3.19 -14.04
C TYR A 212 -2.78 -3.78 -14.62
N ARG A 213 -2.64 -3.73 -15.95
CA ARG A 213 -1.37 -3.92 -16.64
C ARG A 213 -0.88 -2.59 -17.19
N LEU A 214 0.42 -2.33 -17.04
CA LEU A 214 1.08 -1.17 -17.62
C LEU A 214 1.22 -1.39 -19.14
N MET A 215 0.96 -0.33 -19.91
CA MET A 215 1.19 -0.36 -21.38
C MET A 215 2.66 -0.26 -21.73
#